data_52200658330a560334897861b4fb03b3
#
_entry.id   52200658330a560334897861b4fb03b3
#
_cell.length_a   1.000
_cell.length_b   1.000
_cell.length_c   1.000
_cell.angle_alpha   90.00
_cell.angle_beta   90.00
_cell.angle_gamma   90.00
#
_symmetry.space_group_name_H-M   'P 1'
#
loop_
_entity.id
_entity.type
_entity.pdbx_description
1 polymer ?
#
loop_
_entity_poly.entity_id
_entity_poly.type
_entity_poly.pdbx_seq_one_letter_code
_entity_poly.pdbx_strand_id
1 'polypeptide(L)'
;MKALLALAVLIYSGGALAYRPFEGTDAEVAHAGEVEIELGALQWLRQGGKRFLQAPAVVGNVGLSRDHEFVIEGRHEIALDREPGEPRSALVDNGAFIKQVLRRGVLQEASGPSVATEYGVLLPSVHGEHGTGFSIAGIVSQRWQAATVHLNAALARTREHEPDLFLGTILEGPFAWPVRPVAEVFTERPRDGPRTDSVLIGAIWRLREGLSFDTGVRSAQVGTEAVHEFRVGLTWAFSLKGGTP
;
A
#
# COMPACT_ATOMS: atom_id res chain seq x y z
N MET A 1 14.67 40.73 6.69
CA MET A 1 13.86 39.61 7.16
C MET A 1 13.29 38.94 5.90
N LYS A 2 13.99 37.93 5.38
CA LYS A 2 13.52 37.11 4.26
C LYS A 2 12.94 35.85 4.87
N ALA A 3 11.62 35.67 4.73
CA ALA A 3 10.93 34.48 5.19
C ALA A 3 11.47 33.29 4.41
N LEU A 4 12.04 32.32 5.10
CA LEU A 4 12.33 30.99 4.58
C LEU A 4 10.97 30.33 4.31
N LEU A 5 10.55 30.28 3.06
CA LEU A 5 9.64 29.24 2.60
C LEU A 5 10.49 27.97 2.48
N ALA A 6 10.54 27.18 3.55
CA ALA A 6 10.94 25.80 3.46
C ALA A 6 9.81 25.09 2.71
N LEU A 7 9.97 24.90 1.40
CA LEU A 7 9.12 24.06 0.60
C LEU A 7 9.46 22.61 0.98
N ALA A 8 8.84 22.13 2.04
CA ALA A 8 8.75 20.72 2.29
C ALA A 8 7.98 20.15 1.10
N VAL A 9 8.67 19.47 0.20
CA VAL A 9 8.04 18.64 -0.83
C VAL A 9 7.39 17.49 -0.07
N LEU A 10 6.13 17.70 0.29
CA LEU A 10 5.29 16.69 0.91
C LEU A 10 5.05 15.62 -0.15
N ILE A 11 5.68 14.48 0.05
CA ILE A 11 5.30 13.25 -0.64
C ILE A 11 3.95 12.88 -0.04
N TYR A 12 2.88 13.34 -0.69
CA TYR A 12 1.54 12.86 -0.41
C TYR A 12 1.46 11.42 -0.87
N SER A 13 1.73 10.50 0.02
CA SER A 13 1.19 9.16 -0.06
C SER A 13 -0.02 9.15 0.86
N GLY A 14 -1.20 9.36 0.32
CA GLY A 14 -2.43 9.03 1.01
C GLY A 14 -2.32 7.61 1.52
N GLY A 15 -2.92 7.32 2.67
CA GLY A 15 -2.83 6.02 3.32
C GLY A 15 -3.12 4.89 2.35
N ALA A 16 -2.08 4.40 1.71
CA ALA A 16 -2.16 3.31 0.76
C ALA A 16 -2.18 2.03 1.57
N LEU A 17 -3.27 1.35 1.45
CA LEU A 17 -3.54 0.03 1.98
C LEU A 17 -2.73 -0.96 1.13
N ALA A 18 -1.57 -1.37 1.59
CA ALA A 18 -0.61 -2.05 0.74
C ALA A 18 -0.88 -3.56 0.65
N TYR A 19 -1.20 -4.01 -0.53
CA TYR A 19 -1.01 -5.37 -1.02
C TYR A 19 0.13 -5.32 -2.05
N ARG A 20 1.26 -5.89 -1.71
CA ARG A 20 2.47 -5.72 -2.52
C ARG A 20 2.39 -6.37 -3.90
N PRO A 21 2.88 -5.69 -4.95
CA PRO A 21 3.62 -4.42 -4.96
C PRO A 21 2.74 -3.16 -5.15
N PHE A 22 1.46 -3.20 -4.83
CA PHE A 22 0.46 -2.17 -5.14
C PHE A 22 0.38 -1.05 -4.08
N GLU A 23 -0.37 -0.01 -4.40
CA GLU A 23 -0.86 1.00 -3.45
C GLU A 23 -2.27 0.65 -2.97
N GLY A 24 -3.08 0.01 -3.81
CA GLY A 24 -4.36 -0.57 -3.41
C GLY A 24 -4.21 -1.95 -2.77
N THR A 25 -5.33 -2.53 -2.35
CA THR A 25 -5.37 -3.86 -1.72
C THR A 25 -6.46 -4.75 -2.30
N ASP A 26 -6.48 -6.01 -1.91
CA ASP A 26 -7.51 -6.98 -2.25
C ASP A 26 -8.59 -7.11 -1.16
N ALA A 27 -9.63 -7.91 -1.41
CA ALA A 27 -10.70 -8.20 -0.45
C ALA A 27 -10.46 -9.51 0.33
N GLU A 28 -9.22 -10.00 0.41
CA GLU A 28 -8.82 -11.14 1.24
C GLU A 28 -8.41 -10.66 2.63
N VAL A 29 -8.45 -11.53 3.60
CA VAL A 29 -7.95 -11.31 4.97
C VAL A 29 -7.15 -12.53 5.40
N ALA A 30 -6.10 -12.33 6.17
CA ALA A 30 -5.32 -13.42 6.74
C ALA A 30 -6.21 -14.36 7.57
N HIS A 31 -5.93 -15.66 7.52
CA HIS A 31 -6.71 -16.63 8.28
C HIS A 31 -6.57 -16.42 9.78
N ALA A 32 -7.62 -16.78 10.55
CA ALA A 32 -7.60 -16.63 11.99
C ALA A 32 -6.39 -17.31 12.65
N GLY A 33 -5.52 -16.52 13.30
CA GLY A 33 -4.26 -16.98 13.89
C GLY A 33 -3.09 -17.10 12.92
N GLU A 34 -3.23 -16.60 11.72
CA GLU A 34 -2.15 -16.39 10.74
C GLU A 34 -1.61 -14.98 10.85
N VAL A 35 -0.33 -14.82 10.56
CA VAL A 35 0.35 -13.55 10.40
C VAL A 35 0.94 -13.53 9.01
N GLU A 36 0.68 -12.44 8.28
CA GLU A 36 1.33 -12.16 7.02
C GLU A 36 2.19 -10.89 7.17
N ILE A 37 3.44 -10.98 6.76
CA ILE A 37 4.38 -9.87 6.75
C ILE A 37 4.74 -9.55 5.31
N GLU A 38 4.43 -8.34 4.90
CA GLU A 38 4.83 -7.78 3.62
C GLU A 38 6.03 -6.86 3.83
N LEU A 39 7.17 -7.28 3.33
CA LEU A 39 8.44 -6.56 3.46
C LEU A 39 8.82 -5.91 2.14
N GLY A 40 8.70 -4.58 2.04
CA GLY A 40 9.34 -3.78 1.01
C GLY A 40 10.84 -3.67 1.31
N ALA A 41 11.61 -4.64 0.82
CA ALA A 41 13.03 -4.71 1.12
C ALA A 41 13.79 -3.50 0.58
N LEU A 42 13.36 -3.00 -0.58
CA LEU A 42 13.94 -1.82 -1.21
C LEU A 42 12.91 -1.18 -2.17
N GLN A 43 12.76 0.12 -2.04
CA GLN A 43 12.00 0.95 -2.96
C GLN A 43 12.83 2.20 -3.24
N TRP A 44 13.25 2.35 -4.48
CA TRP A 44 13.95 3.53 -4.95
C TRP A 44 12.96 4.46 -5.65
N LEU A 45 12.97 5.73 -5.26
CA LEU A 45 12.02 6.73 -5.72
C LEU A 45 12.77 7.98 -6.20
N ARG A 46 12.34 8.54 -7.34
CA ARG A 46 12.75 9.85 -7.82
C ARG A 46 11.53 10.73 -8.06
N GLN A 47 11.49 11.89 -7.41
CA GLN A 47 10.41 12.88 -7.54
C GLN A 47 10.99 14.29 -7.50
N GLY A 48 10.55 15.18 -8.38
CA GLY A 48 10.96 16.60 -8.40
C GLY A 48 12.48 16.82 -8.47
N GLY A 49 13.22 15.86 -9.05
CA GLY A 49 14.68 15.89 -9.10
C GLY A 49 15.38 15.33 -7.86
N LYS A 50 14.69 15.12 -6.74
CA LYS A 50 15.20 14.48 -5.51
C LYS A 50 15.05 12.96 -5.59
N ARG A 51 15.96 12.24 -4.93
CA ARG A 51 15.94 10.77 -4.82
C ARG A 51 15.76 10.35 -3.38
N PHE A 52 14.99 9.29 -3.21
CA PHE A 52 14.71 8.69 -1.90
C PHE A 52 14.91 7.17 -1.99
N LEU A 53 15.24 6.59 -0.86
CA LEU A 53 15.27 5.15 -0.64
C LEU A 53 14.30 4.84 0.50
N GLN A 54 13.31 4.00 0.24
CA GLN A 54 12.44 3.46 1.29
C GLN A 54 12.89 2.02 1.57
N ALA A 55 13.42 1.80 2.77
CA ALA A 55 13.93 0.50 3.19
C ALA A 55 14.10 0.46 4.73
N PRO A 56 13.36 -0.43 5.42
CA PRO A 56 12.24 -1.24 4.91
C PRO A 56 10.93 -0.45 4.85
N ALA A 57 10.02 -0.91 3.99
CA ALA A 57 8.58 -0.71 4.15
C ALA A 57 7.99 -2.00 4.71
N VAL A 58 7.12 -1.92 5.70
CA VAL A 58 6.57 -3.11 6.38
C VAL A 58 5.06 -2.96 6.50
N VAL A 59 4.33 -4.01 6.11
CA VAL A 59 2.94 -4.21 6.47
C VAL A 59 2.84 -5.53 7.23
N GLY A 60 2.16 -5.51 8.36
CA GLY A 60 1.87 -6.70 9.15
C GLY A 60 0.37 -6.92 9.24
N ASN A 61 -0.10 -8.04 8.72
CA ASN A 61 -1.50 -8.46 8.73
C ASN A 61 -1.67 -9.59 9.75
N VAL A 62 -2.61 -9.47 10.67
CA VAL A 62 -2.91 -10.46 11.69
C VAL A 62 -4.37 -10.89 11.59
N GLY A 63 -4.59 -12.13 11.18
CA GLY A 63 -5.93 -12.71 11.08
C GLY A 63 -6.59 -12.86 12.46
N LEU A 64 -7.63 -12.07 12.72
CA LEU A 64 -8.38 -12.07 13.98
C LEU A 64 -9.52 -13.09 13.96
N SER A 65 -10.16 -13.23 12.80
CA SER A 65 -11.29 -14.15 12.57
C SER A 65 -11.36 -14.54 11.09
N ARG A 66 -12.39 -15.26 10.69
CA ARG A 66 -12.62 -15.62 9.28
C ARG A 66 -12.88 -14.42 8.37
N ASP A 67 -13.29 -13.29 8.95
CA ASP A 67 -13.73 -12.12 8.20
C ASP A 67 -13.05 -10.81 8.64
N HIS A 68 -12.09 -10.89 9.57
CA HIS A 68 -11.42 -9.71 10.11
C HIS A 68 -9.92 -9.95 10.25
N GLU A 69 -9.14 -8.97 9.85
CA GLU A 69 -7.71 -8.87 10.16
C GLU A 69 -7.36 -7.49 10.73
N PHE A 70 -6.31 -7.45 11.50
CA PHE A 70 -5.66 -6.23 11.94
C PHE A 70 -4.44 -5.97 11.06
N VAL A 71 -4.31 -4.75 10.58
CA VAL A 71 -3.22 -4.30 9.72
C VAL A 71 -2.43 -3.21 10.44
N ILE A 72 -1.11 -3.30 10.40
CA ILE A 72 -0.19 -2.25 10.85
C ILE A 72 0.85 -2.02 9.77
N GLU A 73 1.15 -0.75 9.49
CA GLU A 73 2.10 -0.41 8.42
C GLU A 73 3.02 0.75 8.78
N GLY A 74 4.12 0.85 8.04
CA GLY A 74 5.06 1.96 8.10
C GLY A 74 6.23 1.78 7.15
N ARG A 75 6.87 2.89 6.77
CA ARG A 75 8.05 2.89 5.89
C ARG A 75 9.16 3.74 6.46
N HIS A 76 10.37 3.23 6.41
CA HIS A 76 11.56 4.02 6.69
C HIS A 76 12.07 4.63 5.38
N GLU A 77 12.00 5.96 5.30
CA GLU A 77 12.44 6.73 4.14
C GLU A 77 13.77 7.41 4.43
N ILE A 78 14.68 7.38 3.45
CA ILE A 78 16.01 7.98 3.49
C ILE A 78 16.14 8.94 2.31
N ALA A 79 16.33 10.23 2.58
CA ALA A 79 16.62 11.22 1.56
C ALA A 79 18.08 11.05 1.07
N LEU A 80 18.25 10.75 -0.23
CA LEU A 80 19.57 10.63 -0.86
C LEU A 80 20.12 11.98 -1.31
N ASP A 81 19.22 12.89 -1.68
CA ASP A 81 19.54 14.26 -2.09
C ASP A 81 18.87 15.22 -1.08
N ARG A 82 19.57 15.57 -0.02
CA ARG A 82 19.07 16.46 1.02
C ARG A 82 19.81 17.79 1.04
N GLU A 83 19.12 18.84 1.48
CA GLU A 83 19.72 20.12 1.79
C GLU A 83 20.25 20.16 3.23
N PRO A 84 21.23 21.05 3.54
CA PRO A 84 21.71 21.23 4.89
C PRO A 84 20.57 21.60 5.84
N GLY A 85 20.39 20.82 6.92
CA GLY A 85 19.33 21.03 7.93
C GLY A 85 18.09 20.15 7.72
N GLU A 86 17.91 19.50 6.56
CA GLU A 86 16.86 18.51 6.36
C GLU A 86 17.18 17.20 7.10
N PRO A 87 16.18 16.51 7.70
CA PRO A 87 16.38 15.19 8.28
C PRO A 87 16.84 14.20 7.20
N ARG A 88 17.77 13.33 7.56
CA ARG A 88 18.27 12.31 6.63
C ARG A 88 17.27 11.18 6.42
N SER A 89 16.47 10.89 7.42
CA SER A 89 15.49 9.81 7.36
C SER A 89 14.24 10.18 8.14
N ALA A 90 13.14 9.57 7.73
CA ALA A 90 11.84 9.69 8.36
C ALA A 90 11.19 8.30 8.49
N LEU A 91 10.29 8.11 9.44
CA LEU A 91 9.37 7.01 9.46
C LEU A 91 8.01 7.55 9.02
N VAL A 92 7.56 7.16 7.84
CA VAL A 92 6.39 7.70 7.17
C VAL A 92 5.33 6.63 6.94
N ASP A 93 4.14 7.05 6.55
CA ASP A 93 3.00 6.17 6.24
C ASP A 93 2.66 5.18 7.35
N ASN A 94 2.84 5.62 8.59
CA ASN A 94 2.47 4.82 9.75
C ASN A 94 0.94 4.75 9.84
N GLY A 95 0.40 3.56 9.97
CA GLY A 95 -1.03 3.33 10.07
C GLY A 95 -1.39 2.09 10.87
N ALA A 96 -2.63 2.05 11.37
CA ALA A 96 -3.22 0.88 12.00
C ALA A 96 -4.69 0.77 11.59
N PHE A 97 -5.08 -0.39 11.03
CA PHE A 97 -6.38 -0.58 10.40
C PHE A 97 -7.03 -1.91 10.81
N ILE A 98 -8.33 -1.96 10.59
CA ILE A 98 -9.11 -3.20 10.57
C ILE A 98 -9.62 -3.40 9.15
N LYS A 99 -9.36 -4.56 8.57
CA LYS A 99 -9.95 -4.99 7.32
C LYS A 99 -11.02 -6.03 7.61
N GLN A 100 -12.18 -5.87 6.98
CA GLN A 100 -13.35 -6.69 7.22
C GLN A 100 -13.95 -7.16 5.90
N VAL A 101 -14.14 -8.46 5.74
CA VAL A 101 -14.89 -9.05 4.63
C VAL A 101 -16.38 -8.83 4.89
N LEU A 102 -17.01 -8.03 4.01
CA LEU A 102 -18.46 -7.74 4.06
C LEU A 102 -19.27 -8.77 3.28
N ARG A 103 -18.69 -9.30 2.20
CA ARG A 103 -19.26 -10.35 1.37
C ARG A 103 -18.18 -11.32 0.95
N ARG A 104 -18.37 -12.58 1.31
CA ARG A 104 -17.52 -13.67 0.84
C ARG A 104 -17.81 -13.95 -0.63
N GLY A 105 -16.77 -14.01 -1.44
CA GLY A 105 -16.79 -14.32 -2.85
C GLY A 105 -15.64 -15.24 -3.24
N VAL A 106 -15.13 -15.08 -4.45
CA VAL A 106 -14.15 -16.00 -5.03
C VAL A 106 -12.81 -16.05 -4.27
N LEU A 107 -12.44 -15.00 -3.50
CA LEU A 107 -11.22 -15.02 -2.69
C LEU A 107 -11.41 -15.83 -1.41
N GLN A 108 -12.63 -16.01 -0.95
CA GLN A 108 -13.00 -16.83 0.21
C GLN A 108 -13.69 -18.15 -0.22
N GLU A 109 -13.34 -18.67 -1.42
CA GLU A 109 -13.85 -19.93 -1.96
C GLU A 109 -15.38 -19.98 -2.16
N ALA A 110 -16.03 -18.82 -2.25
CA ALA A 110 -17.45 -18.69 -2.53
C ALA A 110 -17.69 -18.15 -3.95
N SER A 111 -18.93 -18.03 -4.39
CA SER A 111 -19.28 -17.55 -5.72
C SER A 111 -19.41 -16.03 -5.80
N GLY A 112 -19.04 -15.47 -6.95
CA GLY A 112 -19.14 -14.05 -7.27
C GLY A 112 -18.07 -13.19 -6.60
N PRO A 113 -18.19 -11.85 -6.65
CA PRO A 113 -17.16 -10.96 -6.13
C PRO A 113 -17.04 -10.99 -4.61
N SER A 114 -15.82 -10.94 -4.11
CA SER A 114 -15.49 -10.67 -2.72
C SER A 114 -15.58 -9.17 -2.48
N VAL A 115 -16.16 -8.75 -1.37
CA VAL A 115 -16.28 -7.34 -0.96
C VAL A 115 -15.73 -7.19 0.44
N ALA A 116 -14.84 -6.24 0.62
CA ALA A 116 -14.29 -5.89 1.93
C ALA A 116 -14.32 -4.38 2.15
N THR A 117 -14.13 -3.98 3.38
CA THR A 117 -13.81 -2.62 3.79
C THR A 117 -12.57 -2.66 4.66
N GLU A 118 -11.76 -1.61 4.58
CA GLU A 118 -10.65 -1.39 5.49
C GLU A 118 -10.74 0.02 6.04
N TYR A 119 -10.60 0.17 7.34
CA TYR A 119 -10.70 1.46 8.01
C TYR A 119 -9.75 1.53 9.20
N GLY A 120 -9.23 2.73 9.45
CA GLY A 120 -8.27 2.90 10.54
C GLY A 120 -7.69 4.28 10.64
N VAL A 121 -6.63 4.37 11.43
CA VAL A 121 -5.98 5.62 11.78
C VAL A 121 -4.65 5.77 11.06
N LEU A 122 -4.40 6.96 10.54
CA LEU A 122 -3.12 7.40 10.03
C LEU A 122 -2.35 8.00 11.21
N LEU A 123 -1.27 7.34 11.60
CA LEU A 123 -0.46 7.72 12.74
C LEU A 123 0.60 8.77 12.34
N PRO A 124 1.07 9.61 13.29
CA PRO A 124 2.11 10.59 12.99
C PRO A 124 3.37 9.97 12.40
N SER A 125 4.00 10.70 11.51
CA SER A 125 5.34 10.38 11.01
C SER A 125 6.41 10.81 12.01
N VAL A 126 7.55 10.12 12.01
CA VAL A 126 8.75 10.59 12.71
C VAL A 126 9.61 11.37 11.72
N HIS A 127 9.85 12.64 11.98
CA HIS A 127 10.51 13.60 11.09
C HIS A 127 9.74 13.88 9.78
N GLY A 128 8.43 13.76 9.81
CA GLY A 128 7.51 14.04 8.71
C GLY A 128 6.24 14.71 9.22
N GLU A 129 5.09 14.34 8.68
CA GLU A 129 3.77 14.84 9.09
C GLU A 129 3.44 14.45 10.54
N HIS A 130 3.13 15.43 11.38
CA HIS A 130 2.94 15.21 12.83
C HIS A 130 1.49 14.95 13.24
N GLY A 131 0.53 15.15 12.33
CA GLY A 131 -0.87 14.97 12.64
C GLY A 131 -1.31 13.51 12.65
N THR A 132 -2.56 13.28 13.02
CA THR A 132 -3.26 12.00 12.89
C THR A 132 -4.40 12.17 11.90
N GLY A 133 -4.64 11.13 11.10
CA GLY A 133 -5.73 11.09 10.17
C GLY A 133 -6.59 9.85 10.35
N PHE A 134 -7.53 9.69 9.44
CA PHE A 134 -8.42 8.53 9.38
C PHE A 134 -8.67 8.17 7.92
N SER A 135 -8.75 6.88 7.62
CA SER A 135 -9.11 6.39 6.29
C SER A 135 -10.16 5.30 6.36
N ILE A 136 -11.01 5.23 5.32
CA ILE A 136 -11.94 4.15 5.07
C ILE A 136 -11.93 3.82 3.58
N ALA A 137 -11.79 2.53 3.25
CA ALA A 137 -11.79 2.01 1.89
C ALA A 137 -12.90 0.97 1.69
N GLY A 138 -13.47 0.96 0.49
CA GLY A 138 -14.25 -0.12 -0.05
C GLY A 138 -13.45 -0.86 -1.11
N ILE A 139 -13.46 -2.19 -1.07
CA ILE A 139 -12.66 -3.07 -1.90
C ILE A 139 -13.58 -4.11 -2.54
N VAL A 140 -13.46 -4.30 -3.85
CA VAL A 140 -14.18 -5.33 -4.59
C VAL A 140 -13.17 -6.14 -5.39
N SER A 141 -13.14 -7.45 -5.19
CA SER A 141 -12.23 -8.35 -5.87
C SER A 141 -12.98 -9.44 -6.63
N GLN A 142 -12.62 -9.67 -7.87
CA GLN A 142 -13.17 -10.75 -8.67
C GLN A 142 -12.04 -11.50 -9.38
N ARG A 143 -12.03 -12.83 -9.21
CA ARG A 143 -11.08 -13.74 -9.86
C ARG A 143 -11.79 -14.55 -10.91
N TRP A 144 -11.19 -14.61 -12.09
CA TRP A 144 -11.52 -15.52 -13.18
C TRP A 144 -10.31 -16.43 -13.45
N GLN A 145 -10.46 -17.38 -14.31
CA GLN A 145 -9.35 -18.27 -14.69
C GLN A 145 -8.17 -17.50 -15.31
N ALA A 146 -8.46 -16.47 -16.10
CA ALA A 146 -7.46 -15.71 -16.86
C ALA A 146 -6.86 -14.51 -16.08
N ALA A 147 -7.57 -13.98 -15.09
CA ALA A 147 -7.15 -12.79 -14.36
C ALA A 147 -7.90 -12.61 -13.04
N THR A 148 -7.31 -11.82 -12.15
CA THR A 148 -7.99 -11.26 -10.96
C THR A 148 -7.99 -9.74 -11.07
N VAL A 149 -9.10 -9.10 -10.73
CA VAL A 149 -9.26 -7.65 -10.69
C VAL A 149 -9.65 -7.23 -9.28
N HIS A 150 -9.00 -6.18 -8.77
CA HIS A 150 -9.37 -5.54 -7.52
C HIS A 150 -9.69 -4.07 -7.80
N LEU A 151 -10.85 -3.61 -7.32
CA LEU A 151 -11.27 -2.22 -7.38
C LEU A 151 -11.21 -1.65 -5.98
N ASN A 152 -10.58 -0.50 -5.83
CA ASN A 152 -10.38 0.18 -4.57
C ASN A 152 -10.95 1.60 -4.65
N ALA A 153 -11.68 2.01 -3.62
CA ALA A 153 -12.11 3.39 -3.44
C ALA A 153 -11.96 3.74 -1.96
N ALA A 154 -11.13 4.74 -1.65
CA ALA A 154 -10.92 5.18 -0.28
C ALA A 154 -11.20 6.67 -0.11
N LEU A 155 -11.69 7.02 1.06
CA LEU A 155 -11.83 8.38 1.55
C LEU A 155 -10.98 8.50 2.81
N ALA A 156 -10.15 9.54 2.85
CA ALA A 156 -9.33 9.83 4.01
C ALA A 156 -9.53 11.28 4.49
N ARG A 157 -9.29 11.46 5.77
CA ARG A 157 -8.85 12.73 6.33
C ARG A 157 -7.38 12.57 6.64
N THR A 158 -6.54 13.26 5.90
CA THR A 158 -5.08 13.14 6.00
C THR A 158 -4.56 13.57 7.38
N ARG A 159 -3.28 13.37 7.64
CA ARG A 159 -2.60 13.85 8.85
C ARG A 159 -2.66 15.38 9.01
N GLU A 160 -2.76 16.10 7.90
CA GLU A 160 -2.95 17.55 7.85
C GLU A 160 -4.43 17.97 7.95
N HIS A 161 -5.32 16.98 8.15
CA HIS A 161 -6.77 17.15 8.28
C HIS A 161 -7.48 17.56 6.99
N GLU A 162 -6.87 17.30 5.83
CA GLU A 162 -7.47 17.55 4.52
C GLU A 162 -8.23 16.30 4.03
N PRO A 163 -9.38 16.50 3.36
CA PRO A 163 -10.07 15.40 2.69
C PRO A 163 -9.27 14.88 1.50
N ASP A 164 -9.21 13.58 1.34
CA ASP A 164 -8.56 12.93 0.21
C ASP A 164 -9.42 11.79 -0.34
N LEU A 165 -9.35 11.59 -1.67
CA LEU A 165 -10.04 10.54 -2.41
C LEU A 165 -9.02 9.72 -3.20
N PHE A 166 -8.94 8.43 -2.93
CA PHE A 166 -8.19 7.46 -3.72
C PHE A 166 -9.14 6.57 -4.53
N LEU A 167 -8.82 6.33 -5.81
CA LEU A 167 -9.50 5.38 -6.69
C LEU A 167 -8.45 4.56 -7.42
N GLY A 168 -8.45 3.24 -7.24
CA GLY A 168 -7.46 2.33 -7.80
C GLY A 168 -8.06 1.09 -8.43
N THR A 169 -7.35 0.54 -9.42
CA THR A 169 -7.66 -0.74 -10.05
C THR A 169 -6.38 -1.53 -10.19
N ILE A 170 -6.39 -2.75 -9.64
CA ILE A 170 -5.31 -3.73 -9.75
C ILE A 170 -5.77 -4.83 -10.70
N LEU A 171 -4.88 -5.25 -11.59
CA LEU A 171 -5.03 -6.40 -12.47
C LEU A 171 -3.89 -7.37 -12.23
N GLU A 172 -4.22 -8.62 -11.92
CA GLU A 172 -3.27 -9.71 -11.83
C GLU A 172 -3.53 -10.75 -12.92
N GLY A 173 -2.48 -11.35 -13.44
CA GLY A 173 -2.56 -12.51 -14.35
C GLY A 173 -3.13 -13.75 -13.69
N PRO A 174 -3.15 -14.90 -14.40
CA PRO A 174 -3.76 -16.12 -13.91
C PRO A 174 -3.19 -16.56 -12.56
N PHE A 175 -4.06 -16.74 -11.57
CA PHE A 175 -3.67 -17.13 -10.21
C PHE A 175 -2.88 -18.43 -10.13
N ALA A 176 -3.13 -19.36 -11.06
CA ALA A 176 -2.43 -20.65 -11.13
C ALA A 176 -0.96 -20.52 -11.59
N TRP A 177 -0.55 -19.40 -12.15
CA TRP A 177 0.82 -19.21 -12.61
C TRP A 177 1.77 -18.99 -11.45
N PRO A 178 2.96 -19.61 -11.46
CA PRO A 178 3.96 -19.38 -10.42
C PRO A 178 4.52 -17.97 -10.45
N VAL A 179 4.57 -17.34 -11.63
CA VAL A 179 4.91 -15.91 -11.82
C VAL A 179 3.72 -15.24 -12.47
N ARG A 180 3.08 -14.33 -11.73
CA ARG A 180 1.92 -13.58 -12.19
C ARG A 180 2.36 -12.17 -12.61
N PRO A 181 2.13 -11.76 -13.86
CA PRO A 181 2.24 -10.37 -14.24
C PRO A 181 1.16 -9.56 -13.52
N VAL A 182 1.49 -8.35 -13.12
CA VAL A 182 0.57 -7.47 -12.40
C VAL A 182 0.64 -6.06 -12.93
N ALA A 183 -0.47 -5.33 -12.81
CA ALA A 183 -0.55 -3.91 -13.12
C ALA A 183 -1.49 -3.21 -12.15
N GLU A 184 -1.24 -1.94 -11.89
CA GLU A 184 -2.14 -1.07 -11.15
C GLU A 184 -2.23 0.28 -11.84
N VAL A 185 -3.43 0.85 -11.83
CA VAL A 185 -3.65 2.25 -12.13
C VAL A 185 -4.43 2.88 -10.99
N PHE A 186 -4.02 4.06 -10.55
CA PHE A 186 -4.79 4.80 -9.56
C PHE A 186 -4.74 6.31 -9.78
N THR A 187 -5.72 6.98 -9.20
CA THR A 187 -5.74 8.44 -9.02
C THR A 187 -6.02 8.76 -7.57
N GLU A 188 -5.31 9.73 -7.04
CA GLU A 188 -5.48 10.28 -5.71
C GLU A 188 -5.69 11.79 -5.79
N ARG A 189 -6.63 12.32 -5.02
CA ARG A 189 -7.09 13.70 -5.11
C ARG A 189 -7.30 14.30 -3.73
N PRO A 190 -6.22 14.78 -3.10
CA PRO A 190 -6.35 15.62 -1.91
C PRO A 190 -7.07 16.93 -2.32
N ARG A 191 -7.92 17.44 -1.44
CA ARG A 191 -8.75 18.62 -1.73
C ARG A 191 -7.91 19.84 -2.11
N ASP A 192 -6.88 20.12 -1.32
CA ASP A 192 -6.04 21.30 -1.46
C ASP A 192 -4.59 20.98 -1.86
N GLY A 193 -4.34 19.74 -2.27
CA GLY A 193 -3.03 19.23 -2.71
C GLY A 193 -2.96 18.89 -4.20
N PRO A 194 -1.79 18.49 -4.68
CA PRO A 194 -1.61 18.06 -6.04
C PRO A 194 -2.26 16.69 -6.29
N ARG A 195 -2.96 16.57 -7.41
CA ARG A 195 -3.49 15.27 -7.86
C ARG A 195 -2.35 14.35 -8.25
N THR A 196 -2.48 13.08 -7.88
CA THR A 196 -1.62 12.00 -8.33
C THR A 196 -2.36 11.12 -9.34
N ASP A 197 -1.73 10.85 -10.49
CA ASP A 197 -2.15 9.80 -11.43
C ASP A 197 -0.98 8.84 -11.60
N SER A 198 -1.21 7.55 -11.46
CA SER A 198 -0.15 6.54 -11.37
C SER A 198 -0.46 5.30 -12.18
N VAL A 199 0.61 4.71 -12.73
CA VAL A 199 0.61 3.38 -13.35
C VAL A 199 1.78 2.59 -12.79
N LEU A 200 1.53 1.37 -12.37
CA LEU A 200 2.53 0.38 -11.96
C LEU A 200 2.40 -0.85 -12.84
N ILE A 201 3.52 -1.43 -13.20
CA ILE A 201 3.61 -2.77 -13.80
C ILE A 201 4.65 -3.58 -13.04
N GLY A 202 4.42 -4.88 -12.90
CA GLY A 202 5.30 -5.72 -12.11
C GLY A 202 5.00 -7.22 -12.26
N ALA A 203 5.53 -7.97 -11.32
CA ALA A 203 5.27 -9.40 -11.20
C ALA A 203 5.33 -9.85 -9.75
N ILE A 204 4.51 -10.85 -9.43
CA ILE A 204 4.54 -11.59 -8.16
C ILE A 204 4.98 -13.01 -8.48
N TRP A 205 6.05 -13.46 -7.84
CA TRP A 205 6.57 -14.82 -7.96
C TRP A 205 6.29 -15.60 -6.68
N ARG A 206 5.39 -16.59 -6.75
CA ARG A 206 5.11 -17.51 -5.67
C ARG A 206 6.26 -18.53 -5.56
N LEU A 207 7.11 -18.38 -4.56
CA LEU A 207 8.26 -19.25 -4.30
C LEU A 207 7.83 -20.59 -3.69
N ARG A 208 6.89 -20.54 -2.76
CA ARG A 208 6.23 -21.68 -2.11
C ARG A 208 4.93 -21.18 -1.46
N GLU A 209 4.18 -22.07 -0.86
CA GLU A 209 3.02 -21.70 -0.05
C GLU A 209 3.43 -20.76 1.08
N GLY A 210 2.67 -19.70 1.27
CA GLY A 210 2.94 -18.65 2.26
C GLY A 210 4.18 -17.80 2.00
N LEU A 211 4.85 -17.91 0.82
CA LEU A 211 6.03 -17.10 0.51
C LEU A 211 6.05 -16.66 -0.95
N SER A 212 6.01 -15.38 -1.18
CA SER A 212 6.15 -14.78 -2.51
C SER A 212 7.18 -13.65 -2.53
N PHE A 213 7.76 -13.44 -3.71
CA PHE A 213 8.62 -12.31 -4.02
C PHE A 213 7.89 -11.42 -5.03
N ASP A 214 8.03 -10.13 -4.91
CA ASP A 214 7.44 -9.16 -5.83
C ASP A 214 8.46 -8.16 -6.34
N THR A 215 8.18 -7.62 -7.54
CA THR A 215 8.91 -6.48 -8.10
C THR A 215 7.98 -5.65 -8.94
N GLY A 216 8.23 -4.35 -8.99
CA GLY A 216 7.45 -3.44 -9.82
C GLY A 216 8.20 -2.17 -10.19
N VAL A 217 7.76 -1.56 -11.27
CA VAL A 217 8.14 -0.21 -11.66
C VAL A 217 6.88 0.64 -11.73
N ARG A 218 6.94 1.83 -11.16
CA ARG A 218 5.84 2.79 -11.14
C ARG A 218 6.27 4.08 -11.83
N SER A 219 5.38 4.62 -12.62
CA SER A 219 5.46 5.98 -13.15
C SER A 219 4.20 6.74 -12.74
N ALA A 220 4.39 7.91 -12.15
CA ALA A 220 3.28 8.73 -11.72
C ALA A 220 3.53 10.20 -12.05
N GLN A 221 2.43 10.96 -12.04
CA GLN A 221 2.43 12.41 -12.12
C GLN A 221 1.78 12.95 -10.84
N VAL A 222 2.52 13.74 -10.06
CA VAL A 222 2.04 14.41 -8.85
C VAL A 222 2.00 15.91 -9.14
N GLY A 223 0.82 16.45 -9.42
CA GLY A 223 0.69 17.81 -9.93
C GLY A 223 1.48 17.98 -11.23
N THR A 224 2.58 18.72 -11.20
CA THR A 224 3.49 18.96 -12.34
C THR A 224 4.76 18.11 -12.27
N GLU A 225 4.96 17.32 -11.21
CA GLU A 225 6.17 16.55 -11.00
C GLU A 225 6.02 15.11 -11.49
N ALA A 226 6.98 14.63 -12.25
CA ALA A 226 7.07 13.22 -12.62
C ALA A 226 7.72 12.42 -11.48
N VAL A 227 7.14 11.26 -11.20
CA VAL A 227 7.64 10.30 -10.22
C VAL A 227 8.00 9.00 -10.94
N HIS A 228 9.18 8.48 -10.66
CA HIS A 228 9.64 7.17 -11.13
C HIS A 228 10.11 6.35 -9.94
N GLU A 229 9.63 5.12 -9.88
CA GLU A 229 9.90 4.26 -8.76
C GLU A 229 10.21 2.84 -9.23
N PHE A 230 11.11 2.19 -8.51
CA PHE A 230 11.39 0.76 -8.59
C PHE A 230 11.26 0.15 -7.21
N ARG A 231 10.53 -0.96 -7.08
CA ARG A 231 10.32 -1.65 -5.82
C ARG A 231 10.56 -3.15 -5.93
N VAL A 232 11.08 -3.72 -4.84
CA VAL A 232 11.17 -5.16 -4.62
C VAL A 232 10.74 -5.49 -3.21
N GLY A 233 10.12 -6.65 -3.06
CA GLY A 233 9.63 -7.07 -1.77
C GLY A 233 9.40 -8.55 -1.64
N LEU A 234 8.94 -8.91 -0.46
CA LEU A 234 8.68 -10.28 -0.05
C LEU A 234 7.41 -10.28 0.82
N THR A 235 6.51 -11.19 0.54
CA THR A 235 5.35 -11.47 1.41
C THR A 235 5.51 -12.84 2.02
N TRP A 236 5.38 -12.93 3.36
CA TRP A 236 5.52 -14.16 4.11
C TRP A 236 4.36 -14.34 5.08
N ALA A 237 3.53 -15.37 4.82
CA ALA A 237 2.44 -15.79 5.68
C ALA A 237 2.84 -17.04 6.49
N PHE A 238 2.47 -17.06 7.78
CA PHE A 238 2.71 -18.19 8.68
C PHE A 238 1.69 -18.25 9.80
N SER A 239 1.36 -19.45 10.28
CA SER A 239 0.45 -19.67 11.40
C SER A 239 1.15 -19.49 12.75
N LEU A 240 0.52 -18.74 13.67
CA LEU A 240 0.99 -18.60 15.07
C LEU A 240 0.70 -19.86 15.91
N LYS A 241 -0.32 -20.62 15.54
CA LYS A 241 -0.61 -21.92 16.18
C LYS A 241 0.22 -22.94 15.44
N GLY A 242 1.23 -23.52 16.08
CA GLY A 242 1.94 -24.67 15.55
C GLY A 242 0.92 -25.72 15.12
N GLY A 243 0.67 -25.76 13.81
CA GLY A 243 -0.26 -26.72 13.26
C GLY A 243 0.30 -28.11 13.46
N THR A 244 -0.36 -28.91 14.26
CA THR A 244 -0.39 -30.36 14.01
C THR A 244 -1.22 -30.54 12.76
N PRO A 245 -0.72 -31.26 11.74
CA PRO A 245 -1.45 -31.55 10.51
C PRO A 245 -2.75 -32.30 10.79
#